data_6eaa9da168004b888e856dbaec13e55a
#
_entry.id   6eaa9da168004b888e856dbaec13e55a
#
_cell.length_a   1.000
_cell.length_b   1.000
_cell.length_c   1.000
_cell.angle_alpha   90.00
_cell.angle_beta   90.00
_cell.angle_gamma   90.00
#
_symmetry.space_group_name_H-M   'P 1'
#
loop_
_entity.id
_entity.type
_entity.pdbx_description
1 polymer ?
#
loop_
_entity_poly.entity_id
_entity_poly.type
_entity_poly.pdbx_seq_one_letter_code
_entity_poly.pdbx_strand_id
1 'polypeptide(L)'
;MLFGMGSMLVLAGLCFSIFWIHHHSVLVHSQSMEAPAKVVEGTALINGTAPIAQTDDDFICATLDWWPPDKCDYGTCSWGRSTLLTLDLTNKILLSAIKAFSPLRVRMGGTLQDKVTYETQADDQTSCTLFTKNSSEFLGFSEGCLPMSRWDQLNAFFKQTGAVVTFGLNALYGRTISSDGSVIGVWNSSNAESLMQYTVNKGYSIHGWELGNELSGNGVGARISAKQYALDVNNLQNIAENIYQGYEVKPLILAPGGFFDASWFNDFIERTTKTLQVVTHHIYNLGPGVDDHLIEKILDPSYLDGEAQTFSGLKGILKSSGTSAVAWVGEAAGAYNSGRNLVTNTFVFSFWYLDQLGMSSTYDTKTYCRQTLIGGNYGLLDASTFLPNPDYYSAILWHRLMGSTVLSTKFSGTNNIRAYSHCSKKSGGVTLLLINLDGNTTVQVQVSTEDVSSNGALGLQQEGQSPRTKFTKVTSGKTTTEGHAREEYHLTAKDGNLQSRTMLLNGKILSPNLDSSRKFIPSLEPISVSLLDPISVKPFSIMFAQIPSMNVTACK
;
A
#
# COMPACT_ATOMS: atom_id res chain seq x y z
N MET A 1 11.89 77.53 1.83
CA MET A 1 12.49 78.28 0.69
C MET A 1 12.22 77.42 -0.52
N LEU A 2 11.20 77.71 -1.24
CA LEU A 2 11.07 78.71 -2.30
C LEU A 2 11.57 78.15 -3.65
N PHE A 3 10.54 78.04 -4.49
CA PHE A 3 10.40 78.40 -5.90
C PHE A 3 10.95 77.36 -6.92
N GLY A 4 10.31 77.04 -8.01
CA GLY A 4 9.11 77.59 -8.69
C GLY A 4 9.03 76.99 -10.07
N MET A 5 7.86 76.65 -10.46
CA MET A 5 7.15 77.16 -11.65
C MET A 5 7.86 77.19 -13.01
N GLY A 6 7.16 76.63 -13.95
CA GLY A 6 7.13 77.16 -15.31
C GLY A 6 6.54 76.29 -16.38
N SER A 7 5.28 76.49 -16.68
CA SER A 7 4.46 76.12 -17.82
C SER A 7 5.08 76.40 -19.18
N MET A 8 4.74 75.69 -20.30
CA MET A 8 3.78 76.14 -21.29
C MET A 8 3.73 75.26 -22.55
N LEU A 9 2.54 74.98 -22.94
CA LEU A 9 2.02 74.51 -24.21
C LEU A 9 2.73 74.99 -25.48
N VAL A 10 2.70 74.15 -26.52
CA VAL A 10 2.23 74.55 -27.89
C VAL A 10 1.63 73.35 -28.61
N LEU A 11 0.41 73.53 -29.14
CA LEU A 11 -0.33 72.70 -30.09
C LEU A 11 0.37 72.77 -31.47
N ALA A 12 0.39 71.65 -32.19
CA ALA A 12 0.24 71.62 -33.63
C ALA A 12 -0.33 70.27 -34.06
N GLY A 13 -1.55 70.31 -34.57
CA GLY A 13 -2.20 69.16 -35.19
C GLY A 13 -1.76 68.97 -36.61
N LEU A 14 -1.82 67.73 -37.05
CA LEU A 14 -1.97 67.38 -38.48
C LEU A 14 -2.61 65.99 -38.57
N CYS A 15 -3.75 65.97 -39.25
CA CYS A 15 -4.49 64.77 -39.68
C CYS A 15 -3.62 63.89 -40.55
N PHE A 16 -3.63 62.58 -40.30
CA PHE A 16 -3.38 61.61 -41.36
C PHE A 16 -4.28 60.38 -41.15
N SER A 17 -4.80 60.01 -42.23
CA SER A 17 -5.84 59.07 -42.62
C SER A 17 -5.67 57.65 -42.05
N ILE A 18 -6.84 57.11 -41.68
CA ILE A 18 -7.12 55.72 -41.33
C ILE A 18 -6.80 54.81 -42.53
N PHE A 19 -5.86 53.90 -42.36
CA PHE A 19 -5.82 52.65 -43.11
C PHE A 19 -6.03 51.48 -42.13
N TRP A 20 -7.22 50.92 -42.19
CA TRP A 20 -7.55 49.64 -41.54
C TRP A 20 -6.86 48.53 -42.36
N ILE A 21 -5.78 47.99 -41.86
CA ILE A 21 -5.27 46.70 -42.31
C ILE A 21 -5.77 45.64 -41.33
N HIS A 22 -6.73 44.86 -41.75
CA HIS A 22 -7.14 43.63 -41.09
C HIS A 22 -5.99 42.64 -41.18
N HIS A 23 -5.21 42.51 -40.11
CA HIS A 23 -4.36 41.36 -39.92
C HIS A 23 -5.24 40.21 -39.38
N HIS A 24 -5.68 39.33 -40.24
CA HIS A 24 -6.09 37.98 -39.86
C HIS A 24 -4.84 37.25 -39.37
N SER A 25 -4.63 37.23 -38.05
CA SER A 25 -3.74 36.29 -37.42
C SER A 25 -4.37 34.90 -37.54
N VAL A 26 -3.97 34.14 -38.55
CA VAL A 26 -4.19 32.71 -38.60
C VAL A 26 -3.37 32.11 -37.46
N LEU A 27 -4.02 31.80 -36.33
CA LEU A 27 -3.45 30.93 -35.33
C LEU A 27 -3.28 29.56 -35.97
N VAL A 28 -2.09 29.33 -36.51
CA VAL A 28 -1.62 27.97 -36.80
C VAL A 28 -1.46 27.28 -35.45
N HIS A 29 -2.47 26.53 -35.05
CA HIS A 29 -2.28 25.49 -34.05
C HIS A 29 -1.27 24.51 -34.65
N SER A 30 0.01 24.65 -34.28
CA SER A 30 0.95 23.58 -34.42
C SER A 30 0.48 22.46 -33.47
N GLN A 31 -0.34 21.53 -33.97
CA GLN A 31 -0.42 20.22 -33.37
C GLN A 31 1.00 19.66 -33.46
N SER A 32 1.70 19.63 -32.34
CA SER A 32 2.87 18.77 -32.21
C SER A 32 2.37 17.35 -32.51
N MET A 33 2.70 16.85 -33.70
CA MET A 33 2.54 15.42 -33.99
C MET A 33 3.51 14.73 -33.03
N GLU A 34 2.96 14.22 -31.91
CA GLU A 34 3.70 13.28 -31.07
C GLU A 34 4.17 12.14 -32.00
N ALA A 35 5.46 11.87 -31.98
CA ALA A 35 6.00 10.72 -32.71
C ALA A 35 5.23 9.47 -32.24
N PRO A 36 4.83 8.57 -33.17
CA PRO A 36 4.09 7.39 -32.79
C PRO A 36 4.88 6.59 -31.74
N ALA A 37 4.23 6.26 -30.63
CA ALA A 37 4.86 5.50 -29.55
C ALA A 37 5.50 4.23 -30.12
N LYS A 38 6.73 3.95 -29.75
CA LYS A 38 7.44 2.73 -30.16
C LYS A 38 6.63 1.52 -29.69
N VAL A 39 6.46 0.55 -30.56
CA VAL A 39 5.80 -0.73 -30.22
C VAL A 39 6.86 -1.80 -30.04
N VAL A 40 6.79 -2.54 -28.93
CA VAL A 40 7.68 -3.66 -28.59
C VAL A 40 6.83 -4.88 -28.24
N GLU A 41 7.27 -6.05 -28.70
CA GLU A 41 6.68 -7.31 -28.31
C GLU A 41 7.21 -7.80 -26.96
N GLY A 42 6.35 -8.38 -26.14
CA GLY A 42 6.71 -8.99 -24.86
C GLY A 42 5.95 -10.30 -24.62
N THR A 43 6.47 -11.13 -23.74
CA THR A 43 5.83 -12.38 -23.33
C THR A 43 5.77 -12.48 -21.81
N ALA A 44 4.56 -12.67 -21.28
CA ALA A 44 4.34 -13.07 -19.89
C ALA A 44 4.20 -14.59 -19.83
N LEU A 45 5.19 -15.25 -19.24
CA LEU A 45 5.20 -16.71 -19.04
C LEU A 45 4.75 -17.00 -17.61
N ILE A 46 3.62 -17.68 -17.46
CA ILE A 46 3.00 -18.03 -16.18
C ILE A 46 3.18 -19.52 -15.92
N ASN A 47 3.82 -19.87 -14.80
CA ASN A 47 3.86 -21.24 -14.34
C ASN A 47 2.65 -21.51 -13.42
N GLY A 48 1.69 -22.23 -13.94
CA GLY A 48 0.45 -22.58 -13.27
C GLY A 48 0.42 -24.02 -12.69
N THR A 49 1.56 -24.69 -12.60
CA THR A 49 1.62 -26.09 -12.10
C THR A 49 1.43 -26.16 -10.59
N ALA A 50 2.00 -25.21 -9.86
CA ALA A 50 1.91 -25.09 -8.41
C ALA A 50 1.98 -23.62 -7.98
N PRO A 51 1.34 -23.24 -6.85
CA PRO A 51 1.49 -21.91 -6.29
C PRO A 51 2.91 -21.72 -5.74
N ILE A 52 3.44 -20.49 -5.84
CA ILE A 52 4.73 -20.12 -5.23
C ILE A 52 4.55 -19.49 -3.84
N ALA A 53 3.35 -19.01 -3.56
CA ALA A 53 2.96 -18.38 -2.30
C ALA A 53 1.44 -18.32 -2.18
N GLN A 54 0.98 -17.93 -0.99
CA GLN A 54 -0.44 -17.68 -0.72
C GLN A 54 -0.59 -16.49 0.20
N THR A 55 -1.34 -15.47 -0.22
CA THR A 55 -1.70 -14.32 0.60
C THR A 55 -2.97 -14.58 1.40
N ASP A 56 -3.27 -13.72 2.39
CA ASP A 56 -4.59 -13.70 3.01
C ASP A 56 -5.64 -13.18 2.02
N ASP A 57 -6.91 -13.56 2.20
CA ASP A 57 -8.02 -13.06 1.36
C ASP A 57 -8.24 -11.56 1.53
N ASP A 58 -7.92 -11.02 2.72
CA ASP A 58 -7.91 -9.61 3.07
C ASP A 58 -6.46 -9.04 3.08
N PHE A 59 -5.68 -9.41 2.06
CA PHE A 59 -4.28 -9.00 1.85
C PHE A 59 -4.09 -7.48 1.92
N ILE A 60 -5.05 -6.72 1.41
CA ILE A 60 -5.04 -5.26 1.46
C ILE A 60 -5.36 -4.79 2.88
N CYS A 61 -4.41 -4.07 3.43
CA CYS A 61 -4.49 -3.42 4.74
C CYS A 61 -4.12 -1.94 4.61
N ALA A 62 -4.65 -1.10 5.49
CA ALA A 62 -4.25 0.30 5.63
C ALA A 62 -4.02 0.64 7.10
N THR A 63 -3.11 1.60 7.37
CA THR A 63 -2.85 2.05 8.73
C THR A 63 -3.74 3.24 9.11
N LEU A 64 -3.98 3.42 10.40
CA LEU A 64 -4.46 4.65 11.03
C LEU A 64 -3.50 5.07 12.12
N ASP A 65 -3.10 6.32 12.09
CA ASP A 65 -1.99 6.85 12.90
C ASP A 65 -2.47 7.75 14.04
N TRP A 66 -1.53 8.08 14.93
CA TRP A 66 -1.74 8.96 16.10
C TRP A 66 -1.31 10.41 15.85
N TRP A 67 -0.69 10.74 14.71
CA TRP A 67 -0.12 12.06 14.45
C TRP A 67 -1.13 13.18 14.57
N PRO A 68 -0.92 14.18 15.48
CA PRO A 68 -1.82 15.31 15.63
C PRO A 68 -1.70 16.31 14.47
N PRO A 69 -2.64 17.28 14.36
CA PRO A 69 -2.68 18.25 13.25
C PRO A 69 -1.43 19.11 13.11
N ASP A 70 -0.71 19.35 14.19
CA ASP A 70 0.54 20.12 14.23
C ASP A 70 1.81 19.31 13.94
N LYS A 71 1.66 18.03 13.54
CA LYS A 71 2.73 17.25 12.92
C LYS A 71 3.06 17.84 11.55
N CYS A 72 4.22 18.46 11.45
CA CYS A 72 4.70 19.10 10.24
C CYS A 72 6.03 18.49 9.83
N ASP A 73 6.14 18.10 8.55
CA ASP A 73 7.36 17.64 7.93
C ASP A 73 7.71 18.58 6.78
N TYR A 74 8.97 18.96 6.67
CA TYR A 74 9.47 19.81 5.58
C TYR A 74 8.68 21.10 5.38
N GLY A 75 8.21 21.71 6.49
CA GLY A 75 7.45 22.95 6.46
C GLY A 75 5.96 22.81 6.11
N THR A 76 5.44 21.58 5.96
CA THR A 76 4.01 21.32 5.69
C THR A 76 3.39 20.44 6.76
N CYS A 77 2.15 20.74 7.17
CA CYS A 77 1.39 20.00 8.18
C CYS A 77 0.24 19.26 7.48
N SER A 78 0.52 18.10 6.90
CA SER A 78 -0.39 17.40 5.99
C SER A 78 -1.31 16.37 6.68
N TRP A 79 -1.22 16.23 8.01
CA TRP A 79 -2.03 15.25 8.74
C TRP A 79 -3.45 15.73 9.03
N GLY A 80 -3.66 17.02 9.22
CA GLY A 80 -4.98 17.57 9.53
C GLY A 80 -5.61 16.89 10.75
N ARG A 81 -6.88 16.53 10.67
CA ARG A 81 -7.61 15.84 11.75
C ARG A 81 -7.71 14.34 11.54
N SER A 82 -6.69 13.71 10.97
CA SER A 82 -6.66 12.28 10.62
C SER A 82 -6.20 11.37 11.75
N THR A 83 -5.83 11.91 12.92
CA THR A 83 -5.38 11.11 14.07
C THR A 83 -6.51 10.25 14.64
N LEU A 84 -6.17 9.07 15.13
CA LEU A 84 -7.10 8.17 15.84
C LEU A 84 -7.90 8.89 16.94
N LEU A 85 -7.33 9.93 17.57
CA LEU A 85 -8.01 10.68 18.64
C LEU A 85 -9.08 11.66 18.14
N THR A 86 -8.95 12.21 16.92
CA THR A 86 -9.84 13.29 16.44
C THR A 86 -10.47 13.07 15.06
N LEU A 87 -10.16 11.95 14.39
CA LEU A 87 -10.76 11.61 13.10
C LEU A 87 -12.28 11.57 13.19
N ASP A 88 -12.97 12.21 12.25
CA ASP A 88 -14.43 12.17 12.16
C ASP A 88 -14.92 10.79 11.70
N LEU A 89 -15.27 9.94 12.67
CA LEU A 89 -15.77 8.59 12.45
C LEU A 89 -17.22 8.57 11.91
N THR A 90 -17.90 9.72 11.85
CA THR A 90 -19.25 9.83 11.30
C THR A 90 -19.26 10.20 9.83
N ASN A 91 -18.09 10.52 9.26
CA ASN A 91 -17.93 10.91 7.87
C ASN A 91 -18.38 9.77 6.92
N LYS A 92 -19.39 10.08 6.10
CA LYS A 92 -20.04 9.09 5.20
C LYS A 92 -19.09 8.58 4.10
N ILE A 93 -18.15 9.42 3.65
CA ILE A 93 -17.15 9.03 2.64
C ILE A 93 -16.18 8.01 3.25
N LEU A 94 -15.64 8.30 4.44
CA LEU A 94 -14.76 7.38 5.16
C LEU A 94 -15.42 6.02 5.42
N LEU A 95 -16.65 6.03 5.97
CA LEU A 95 -17.44 4.82 6.21
C LEU A 95 -17.62 4.00 4.92
N SER A 96 -17.97 4.67 3.82
CA SER A 96 -18.24 4.01 2.54
C SER A 96 -16.95 3.50 1.89
N ALA A 97 -15.85 4.24 2.05
CA ALA A 97 -14.54 3.85 1.52
C ALA A 97 -14.03 2.55 2.15
N ILE A 98 -14.19 2.39 3.47
CA ILE A 98 -13.80 1.14 4.15
C ILE A 98 -14.73 -0.01 3.77
N LYS A 99 -16.06 0.22 3.79
CA LYS A 99 -17.07 -0.79 3.40
C LYS A 99 -16.88 -1.34 1.98
N ALA A 100 -16.29 -0.55 1.09
CA ALA A 100 -16.11 -0.96 -0.31
C ALA A 100 -15.15 -2.16 -0.48
N PHE A 101 -14.28 -2.41 0.49
CA PHE A 101 -13.39 -3.59 0.51
C PHE A 101 -14.12 -4.84 1.01
N SER A 102 -14.83 -4.77 2.12
CA SER A 102 -15.65 -5.85 2.68
C SER A 102 -14.95 -7.23 2.80
N PRO A 103 -13.97 -7.39 3.73
CA PRO A 103 -13.45 -6.43 4.71
C PRO A 103 -12.22 -5.65 4.24
N LEU A 104 -11.91 -4.56 4.92
CA LEU A 104 -10.58 -3.94 4.93
C LEU A 104 -9.89 -4.27 6.24
N ARG A 105 -8.63 -4.73 6.18
CA ARG A 105 -7.79 -4.82 7.37
C ARG A 105 -7.26 -3.43 7.72
N VAL A 106 -7.30 -3.07 9.00
CA VAL A 106 -6.83 -1.78 9.51
C VAL A 106 -5.85 -2.00 10.65
N ARG A 107 -4.63 -1.52 10.49
CA ARG A 107 -3.65 -1.45 11.57
C ARG A 107 -3.71 -0.09 12.23
N MET A 108 -4.09 -0.03 13.49
CA MET A 108 -3.97 1.17 14.31
C MET A 108 -2.62 1.18 15.00
N GLY A 109 -1.78 2.16 14.64
CA GLY A 109 -0.42 2.20 15.15
C GLY A 109 0.35 3.41 14.66
N GLY A 110 1.68 3.29 14.55
CA GLY A 110 2.58 4.32 14.09
C GLY A 110 3.45 4.89 15.20
N THR A 111 4.31 5.85 14.85
CA THR A 111 5.42 6.32 15.68
C THR A 111 5.01 6.78 17.09
N LEU A 112 3.85 7.45 17.24
CA LEU A 112 3.39 7.90 18.55
C LEU A 112 2.66 6.82 19.37
N GLN A 113 2.47 5.63 18.86
CA GLN A 113 1.88 4.50 19.59
C GLN A 113 2.62 4.23 20.93
N ASP A 114 3.94 4.36 20.94
CA ASP A 114 4.77 4.14 22.12
C ASP A 114 4.80 5.32 23.10
N LYS A 115 3.93 6.31 22.88
CA LYS A 115 3.65 7.44 23.79
C LYS A 115 2.16 7.52 24.18
N VAL A 116 1.35 6.53 23.84
CA VAL A 116 -0.08 6.49 24.20
C VAL A 116 -0.27 5.78 25.52
N THR A 117 -1.02 6.39 26.44
CA THR A 117 -1.59 5.74 27.62
C THR A 117 -3.09 5.53 27.41
N TYR A 118 -3.66 4.54 28.08
CA TYR A 118 -5.08 4.20 27.97
C TYR A 118 -5.79 4.55 29.28
N GLU A 119 -6.83 5.40 29.20
CA GLU A 119 -7.62 5.85 30.35
C GLU A 119 -8.57 4.74 30.82
N THR A 120 -8.01 3.68 31.37
CA THR A 120 -8.78 2.61 32.02
C THR A 120 -8.98 2.95 33.50
N GLN A 121 -10.06 2.47 34.13
CA GLN A 121 -10.45 2.82 35.52
C GLN A 121 -9.38 2.55 36.59
N ALA A 122 -8.27 1.94 36.25
CA ALA A 122 -7.17 1.67 37.16
C ALA A 122 -6.28 2.90 37.46
N ASP A 123 -6.32 3.95 36.63
CA ASP A 123 -5.45 5.16 36.76
C ASP A 123 -6.30 6.42 36.97
N ASP A 124 -6.94 6.54 38.11
CA ASP A 124 -7.95 7.57 38.46
C ASP A 124 -7.38 8.99 38.72
N GLN A 125 -6.13 9.31 38.37
CA GLN A 125 -5.52 10.59 38.78
C GLN A 125 -4.96 11.48 37.67
N THR A 126 -4.92 11.08 36.42
CA THR A 126 -4.42 11.96 35.35
C THR A 126 -5.51 12.25 34.32
N SER A 127 -5.81 13.53 34.11
CA SER A 127 -6.70 13.96 33.03
C SER A 127 -6.14 13.46 31.68
N CYS A 128 -6.97 12.74 30.91
CA CYS A 128 -6.60 12.23 29.59
C CYS A 128 -6.35 13.41 28.63
N THR A 129 -5.10 13.61 28.22
CA THR A 129 -4.67 14.74 27.40
C THR A 129 -4.30 14.28 26.00
N LEU A 130 -4.50 15.17 25.02
CA LEU A 130 -4.04 14.95 23.66
C LEU A 130 -2.52 15.17 23.56
N PHE A 131 -1.90 14.61 22.53
CA PHE A 131 -0.51 14.94 22.19
C PHE A 131 -0.35 16.44 21.96
N THR A 132 0.68 17.03 22.54
CA THR A 132 1.08 18.42 22.33
C THR A 132 2.51 18.47 21.82
N LYS A 133 2.78 19.35 20.85
CA LYS A 133 4.11 19.51 20.29
C LYS A 133 5.08 20.04 21.36
N ASN A 134 6.17 19.30 21.56
CA ASN A 134 7.24 19.67 22.49
C ASN A 134 8.57 19.14 21.96
N SER A 135 9.41 20.02 21.44
CA SER A 135 10.69 19.65 20.81
C SER A 135 11.74 19.09 21.78
N SER A 136 11.54 19.23 23.10
CA SER A 136 12.42 18.62 24.11
C SER A 136 12.04 17.18 24.46
N GLU A 137 10.85 16.76 24.07
CA GLU A 137 10.37 15.41 24.30
C GLU A 137 10.77 14.44 23.20
N PHE A 138 10.84 13.17 23.54
CA PHE A 138 11.03 12.07 22.61
C PHE A 138 10.00 12.16 21.47
N LEU A 139 10.46 12.06 20.22
CA LEU A 139 9.66 12.22 19.00
C LEU A 139 9.00 13.61 18.81
N GLY A 140 9.37 14.61 19.62
CA GLY A 140 8.89 15.99 19.49
C GLY A 140 7.46 16.25 20.00
N PHE A 141 6.88 15.31 20.76
CA PHE A 141 5.53 15.43 21.32
C PHE A 141 5.47 14.92 22.76
N SER A 142 4.54 15.46 23.56
CA SER A 142 4.20 14.92 24.89
C SER A 142 3.60 13.50 24.78
N GLU A 143 3.41 12.85 25.91
CA GLU A 143 2.54 11.67 25.99
C GLU A 143 1.12 12.06 25.62
N GLY A 144 0.40 11.12 24.99
CA GLY A 144 -1.00 11.24 24.65
C GLY A 144 -1.82 10.16 25.35
N CYS A 145 -3.11 10.41 25.48
CA CYS A 145 -4.02 9.47 26.13
C CYS A 145 -5.18 9.10 25.21
N LEU A 146 -5.54 7.80 25.21
CA LEU A 146 -6.75 7.29 24.57
C LEU A 146 -7.87 7.21 25.61
N PRO A 147 -8.90 8.09 25.56
CA PRO A 147 -10.07 7.97 26.41
C PRO A 147 -10.86 6.71 26.06
N MET A 148 -11.40 6.02 27.05
CA MET A 148 -12.23 4.82 26.78
C MET A 148 -13.51 5.14 26.01
N SER A 149 -14.05 6.35 26.16
CA SER A 149 -15.16 6.83 25.30
C SER A 149 -14.76 6.91 23.82
N ARG A 150 -13.51 7.26 23.52
CA ARG A 150 -12.98 7.26 22.14
C ARG A 150 -12.74 5.84 21.64
N TRP A 151 -12.25 4.95 22.50
CA TRP A 151 -12.11 3.53 22.19
C TRP A 151 -13.46 2.89 21.82
N ASP A 152 -14.51 3.22 22.57
CA ASP A 152 -15.88 2.77 22.27
C ASP A 152 -16.38 3.29 20.91
N GLN A 153 -16.11 4.56 20.57
CA GLN A 153 -16.44 5.13 19.25
C GLN A 153 -15.71 4.41 18.12
N LEU A 154 -14.41 4.14 18.29
CA LEU A 154 -13.58 3.42 17.29
C LEU A 154 -14.13 2.01 17.07
N ASN A 155 -14.46 1.28 18.14
CA ASN A 155 -15.01 -0.07 18.01
C ASN A 155 -16.40 -0.08 17.36
N ALA A 156 -17.26 0.90 17.67
CA ALA A 156 -18.54 1.08 16.99
C ALA A 156 -18.35 1.35 15.49
N PHE A 157 -17.38 2.17 15.13
CA PHE A 157 -17.00 2.47 13.74
C PHE A 157 -16.48 1.22 13.00
N PHE A 158 -15.59 0.45 13.60
CA PHE A 158 -15.09 -0.80 13.00
C PHE A 158 -16.19 -1.83 12.80
N LYS A 159 -17.06 -2.00 13.78
CA LYS A 159 -18.23 -2.86 13.67
C LYS A 159 -19.15 -2.40 12.53
N GLN A 160 -19.39 -1.09 12.41
CA GLN A 160 -20.22 -0.51 11.35
C GLN A 160 -19.61 -0.69 9.95
N THR A 161 -18.29 -0.62 9.83
CA THR A 161 -17.58 -0.75 8.55
C THR A 161 -17.24 -2.17 8.17
N GLY A 162 -17.27 -3.11 9.12
CA GLY A 162 -16.81 -4.50 8.94
C GLY A 162 -15.27 -4.59 8.82
N ALA A 163 -14.54 -3.62 9.37
CA ALA A 163 -13.08 -3.62 9.34
C ALA A 163 -12.51 -4.73 10.25
N VAL A 164 -11.40 -5.35 9.81
CA VAL A 164 -10.60 -6.29 10.58
C VAL A 164 -9.44 -5.54 11.22
N VAL A 165 -9.37 -5.49 12.55
CA VAL A 165 -8.51 -4.54 13.26
C VAL A 165 -7.34 -5.22 13.95
N THR A 166 -6.13 -4.68 13.74
CA THR A 166 -4.96 -4.88 14.58
C THR A 166 -4.61 -3.60 15.31
N PHE A 167 -4.25 -3.69 16.59
CA PHE A 167 -3.96 -2.53 17.43
C PHE A 167 -2.56 -2.60 18.01
N GLY A 168 -1.80 -1.51 17.84
CA GLY A 168 -0.46 -1.33 18.36
C GLY A 168 -0.45 -0.86 19.83
N LEU A 169 0.18 -1.65 20.68
CA LEU A 169 0.35 -1.40 22.11
C LEU A 169 1.66 -0.66 22.39
N ASN A 170 1.64 0.23 23.37
CA ASN A 170 2.83 0.96 23.85
C ASN A 170 3.83 0.01 24.51
N ALA A 171 4.98 -0.22 23.87
CA ALA A 171 6.07 -1.06 24.41
C ALA A 171 7.06 -0.26 25.29
N LEU A 172 6.95 1.06 25.34
CA LEU A 172 7.84 1.91 26.14
C LEU A 172 7.28 2.29 27.52
N TYR A 173 6.03 1.94 27.82
CA TYR A 173 5.40 2.25 29.10
C TYR A 173 6.19 1.70 30.28
N GLY A 174 6.53 2.58 31.24
CA GLY A 174 7.34 2.25 32.41
C GLY A 174 8.84 2.08 32.16
N ARG A 175 9.36 2.47 30.98
CA ARG A 175 10.76 2.38 30.58
C ARG A 175 11.44 3.73 30.50
N THR A 176 12.76 3.70 30.52
CA THR A 176 13.60 4.88 30.34
C THR A 176 14.40 4.76 29.04
N ILE A 177 14.46 5.84 28.26
CA ILE A 177 15.30 5.93 27.06
C ILE A 177 16.60 6.62 27.45
N SER A 178 17.73 5.96 27.22
CA SER A 178 19.06 6.51 27.44
C SER A 178 19.42 7.53 26.36
N SER A 179 20.47 8.34 26.62
CA SER A 179 20.92 9.37 25.68
C SER A 179 21.38 8.83 24.32
N ASP A 180 21.75 7.55 24.24
CA ASP A 180 22.12 6.86 23.01
C ASP A 180 20.92 6.20 22.30
N GLY A 181 19.68 6.38 22.79
CA GLY A 181 18.46 5.80 22.27
C GLY A 181 18.17 4.36 22.77
N SER A 182 19.06 3.76 23.57
CA SER A 182 18.81 2.43 24.14
C SER A 182 17.73 2.49 25.21
N VAL A 183 16.81 1.55 25.18
CA VAL A 183 15.71 1.44 26.15
C VAL A 183 16.13 0.56 27.31
N ILE A 184 15.93 1.05 28.53
CA ILE A 184 16.27 0.36 29.77
C ILE A 184 14.99 0.08 30.57
N GLY A 185 14.98 -1.07 31.25
CA GLY A 185 13.89 -1.50 32.11
C GLY A 185 13.01 -2.56 31.47
N VAL A 186 12.15 -3.14 32.31
CA VAL A 186 11.15 -4.14 31.91
C VAL A 186 9.91 -3.39 31.42
N TRP A 187 9.24 -3.93 30.40
CA TRP A 187 7.96 -3.39 29.96
C TRP A 187 6.91 -3.50 31.07
N ASN A 188 6.33 -2.37 31.46
CA ASN A 188 5.19 -2.35 32.35
C ASN A 188 3.91 -2.61 31.54
N SER A 189 3.42 -3.83 31.54
CA SER A 189 2.26 -4.25 30.76
C SER A 189 0.91 -3.86 31.36
N SER A 190 0.86 -3.29 32.58
CA SER A 190 -0.40 -3.09 33.33
C SER A 190 -1.43 -2.26 32.57
N ASN A 191 -1.01 -1.19 31.91
CA ASN A 191 -1.91 -0.31 31.15
C ASN A 191 -2.42 -1.00 29.85
N ALA A 192 -1.57 -1.76 29.16
CA ALA A 192 -1.96 -2.56 28.01
C ALA A 192 -2.93 -3.69 28.42
N GLU A 193 -2.64 -4.41 29.49
CA GLU A 193 -3.51 -5.45 30.05
C GLU A 193 -4.89 -4.90 30.41
N SER A 194 -4.93 -3.73 31.04
CA SER A 194 -6.17 -3.02 31.37
C SER A 194 -7.02 -2.69 30.15
N LEU A 195 -6.41 -2.21 29.05
CA LEU A 195 -7.10 -1.96 27.78
C LEU A 195 -7.65 -3.26 27.17
N MET A 196 -6.84 -4.32 27.14
CA MET A 196 -7.25 -5.63 26.62
C MET A 196 -8.42 -6.19 27.42
N GLN A 197 -8.38 -6.10 28.75
CA GLN A 197 -9.48 -6.53 29.63
C GLN A 197 -10.75 -5.69 29.42
N TYR A 198 -10.63 -4.36 29.28
CA TYR A 198 -11.75 -3.49 28.95
C TYR A 198 -12.40 -3.91 27.62
N THR A 199 -11.56 -4.16 26.60
CA THR A 199 -11.98 -4.57 25.26
C THR A 199 -12.81 -5.85 25.30
N VAL A 200 -12.34 -6.86 26.02
CA VAL A 200 -13.05 -8.13 26.20
C VAL A 200 -14.35 -7.95 26.98
N ASN A 201 -14.33 -7.19 28.08
CA ASN A 201 -15.51 -6.94 28.92
C ASN A 201 -16.62 -6.20 28.14
N LYS A 202 -16.26 -5.38 27.14
CA LYS A 202 -17.20 -4.71 26.23
C LYS A 202 -17.65 -5.59 25.07
N GLY A 203 -17.08 -6.77 24.89
CA GLY A 203 -17.37 -7.66 23.76
C GLY A 203 -16.87 -7.12 22.42
N TYR A 204 -15.81 -6.32 22.42
CA TYR A 204 -15.19 -5.81 21.21
C TYR A 204 -14.23 -6.85 20.62
N SER A 205 -14.18 -6.94 19.29
CA SER A 205 -13.34 -7.89 18.57
C SER A 205 -12.12 -7.18 18.00
N ILE A 206 -10.95 -7.59 18.45
CA ILE A 206 -9.65 -7.19 17.89
C ILE A 206 -9.00 -8.43 17.28
N HIS A 207 -8.58 -8.33 16.02
CA HIS A 207 -7.97 -9.44 15.29
C HIS A 207 -6.55 -9.75 15.78
N GLY A 208 -5.81 -8.72 16.20
CA GLY A 208 -4.45 -8.89 16.69
C GLY A 208 -3.94 -7.71 17.52
N TRP A 209 -3.05 -8.01 18.45
CA TRP A 209 -2.32 -7.03 19.26
C TRP A 209 -0.87 -6.99 18.80
N GLU A 210 -0.41 -5.83 18.35
CA GLU A 210 0.98 -5.60 17.96
C GLU A 210 1.73 -4.90 19.10
N LEU A 211 2.94 -5.35 19.45
CA LEU A 211 3.73 -4.71 20.51
C LEU A 211 4.76 -3.76 19.90
N GLY A 212 4.70 -2.48 20.26
CA GLY A 212 5.67 -1.45 19.87
C GLY A 212 5.65 -1.05 18.41
N ASN A 213 6.35 0.05 18.07
CA ASN A 213 6.51 0.56 16.72
C ASN A 213 7.95 1.03 16.47
N GLU A 214 8.64 0.43 15.49
CA GLU A 214 9.97 0.83 15.02
C GLU A 214 11.05 0.86 16.12
N LEU A 215 11.00 -0.11 17.04
CA LEU A 215 11.96 -0.25 18.13
C LEU A 215 13.02 -1.35 17.87
N SER A 216 12.96 -2.02 16.71
CA SER A 216 13.90 -3.06 16.29
C SER A 216 15.17 -2.49 15.65
N GLY A 217 16.27 -3.23 15.68
CA GLY A 217 17.52 -2.81 15.07
C GLY A 217 18.04 -1.51 15.66
N ASN A 218 18.23 -0.50 14.81
CA ASN A 218 18.63 0.85 15.24
C ASN A 218 17.46 1.67 15.80
N GLY A 219 16.22 1.24 15.56
CA GLY A 219 15.00 1.91 15.98
C GLY A 219 14.77 3.28 15.33
N VAL A 220 13.64 3.91 15.66
CA VAL A 220 13.35 5.30 15.35
C VAL A 220 13.27 6.09 16.66
N GLY A 221 14.38 6.74 17.02
CA GLY A 221 14.53 7.49 18.27
C GLY A 221 14.74 6.63 19.51
N ALA A 222 14.26 5.38 19.53
CA ALA A 222 14.48 4.41 20.61
C ALA A 222 14.69 3.01 20.04
N ARG A 223 15.46 2.16 20.76
CA ARG A 223 15.72 0.79 20.34
C ARG A 223 15.72 -0.18 21.52
N ILE A 224 15.14 -1.36 21.30
CA ILE A 224 15.11 -2.46 22.26
C ILE A 224 15.92 -3.64 21.68
N SER A 225 16.74 -4.30 22.49
CA SER A 225 17.46 -5.49 22.04
C SER A 225 16.49 -6.63 21.68
N ALA A 226 16.82 -7.45 20.69
CA ALA A 226 16.01 -8.59 20.28
C ALA A 226 15.66 -9.52 21.44
N LYS A 227 16.63 -9.77 22.33
CA LYS A 227 16.42 -10.58 23.55
C LYS A 227 15.35 -9.97 24.47
N GLN A 228 15.42 -8.67 24.77
CA GLN A 228 14.44 -8.03 25.66
C GLN A 228 13.07 -7.95 24.99
N TYR A 229 13.04 -7.61 23.70
CA TYR A 229 11.78 -7.57 22.94
C TYR A 229 11.07 -8.92 22.90
N ALA A 230 11.83 -10.01 22.76
CA ALA A 230 11.26 -11.36 22.81
C ALA A 230 10.65 -11.70 24.18
N LEU A 231 11.28 -11.25 25.28
CA LEU A 231 10.69 -11.42 26.62
C LEU A 231 9.35 -10.64 26.75
N ASP A 232 9.29 -9.43 26.19
CA ASP A 232 8.08 -8.59 26.25
C ASP A 232 6.94 -9.21 25.42
N VAL A 233 7.24 -9.73 24.23
CA VAL A 233 6.27 -10.43 23.35
C VAL A 233 5.76 -11.71 24.02
N ASN A 234 6.65 -12.47 24.66
CA ASN A 234 6.25 -13.66 25.41
C ASN A 234 5.33 -13.30 26.60
N ASN A 235 5.59 -12.17 27.27
CA ASN A 235 4.70 -11.65 28.31
C ASN A 235 3.33 -11.23 27.73
N LEU A 236 3.30 -10.52 26.59
CA LEU A 236 2.04 -10.17 25.91
C LEU A 236 1.22 -11.42 25.52
N GLN A 237 1.88 -12.47 25.01
CA GLN A 237 1.20 -13.74 24.71
C GLN A 237 0.54 -14.33 25.96
N ASN A 238 1.27 -14.38 27.10
CA ASN A 238 0.71 -14.89 28.35
C ASN A 238 -0.50 -14.07 28.84
N ILE A 239 -0.44 -12.75 28.73
CA ILE A 239 -1.55 -11.84 29.05
C ILE A 239 -2.75 -12.13 28.15
N ALA A 240 -2.53 -12.25 26.84
CA ALA A 240 -3.59 -12.55 25.89
C ALA A 240 -4.22 -13.93 26.17
N GLU A 241 -3.41 -14.96 26.46
CA GLU A 241 -3.92 -16.28 26.79
C GLU A 241 -4.82 -16.28 28.04
N ASN A 242 -4.46 -15.51 29.05
CA ASN A 242 -5.23 -15.37 30.28
C ASN A 242 -6.54 -14.60 30.05
N ILE A 243 -6.48 -13.44 29.38
CA ILE A 243 -7.63 -12.57 29.15
C ILE A 243 -8.65 -13.23 28.21
N TYR A 244 -8.18 -13.91 27.17
CA TYR A 244 -9.03 -14.59 26.18
C TYR A 244 -9.22 -16.08 26.49
N GLN A 245 -9.05 -16.48 27.75
CA GLN A 245 -9.35 -17.84 28.17
C GLN A 245 -10.84 -18.15 27.94
N GLY A 246 -11.13 -19.27 27.26
CA GLY A 246 -12.50 -19.68 26.93
C GLY A 246 -13.08 -19.07 25.65
N TYR A 247 -12.37 -18.16 24.97
CA TYR A 247 -12.75 -17.70 23.65
C TYR A 247 -12.27 -18.70 22.59
N GLU A 248 -13.13 -19.01 21.62
CA GLU A 248 -12.82 -19.92 20.51
C GLU A 248 -11.73 -19.32 19.59
N VAL A 249 -11.85 -18.03 19.29
CA VAL A 249 -10.86 -17.30 18.47
C VAL A 249 -10.14 -16.31 19.36
N LYS A 250 -8.83 -16.47 19.47
CA LYS A 250 -7.94 -15.57 20.19
C LYS A 250 -7.29 -14.58 19.23
N PRO A 251 -7.00 -13.34 19.67
CA PRO A 251 -6.27 -12.38 18.84
C PRO A 251 -4.86 -12.87 18.55
N LEU A 252 -4.35 -12.53 17.37
CA LEU A 252 -2.96 -12.77 16.99
C LEU A 252 -2.01 -11.87 17.81
N ILE A 253 -0.79 -12.34 18.06
CA ILE A 253 0.30 -11.52 18.57
C ILE A 253 1.23 -11.17 17.41
N LEU A 254 1.43 -9.87 17.21
CA LEU A 254 2.23 -9.31 16.14
C LEU A 254 3.42 -8.55 16.71
N ALA A 255 4.57 -8.64 16.06
CA ALA A 255 5.78 -7.88 16.37
C ALA A 255 6.81 -8.07 15.22
N PRO A 256 7.88 -7.24 15.12
CA PRO A 256 8.20 -6.11 15.97
C PRO A 256 7.70 -4.76 15.42
N GLY A 257 7.01 -4.72 14.26
CA GLY A 257 6.53 -3.47 13.66
C GLY A 257 7.66 -2.48 13.37
N GLY A 258 8.72 -2.90 12.70
CA GLY A 258 9.87 -2.04 12.45
C GLY A 258 10.68 -2.39 11.21
N PHE A 259 11.71 -1.62 10.92
CA PHE A 259 12.57 -1.86 9.75
C PHE A 259 13.31 -3.19 9.85
N PHE A 260 13.40 -3.89 8.72
CA PHE A 260 14.06 -5.19 8.67
C PHE A 260 15.58 -5.03 8.89
N ASP A 261 16.07 -5.65 9.96
CA ASP A 261 17.49 -5.89 10.25
C ASP A 261 17.69 -7.40 10.40
N ALA A 262 18.41 -8.01 9.49
CA ALA A 262 18.52 -9.48 9.42
C ALA A 262 19.06 -10.10 10.70
N SER A 263 20.06 -9.47 11.34
CA SER A 263 20.68 -9.99 12.57
C SER A 263 19.71 -9.88 13.75
N TRP A 264 19.06 -8.73 13.91
CA TRP A 264 18.10 -8.48 14.97
C TRP A 264 16.86 -9.38 14.81
N PHE A 265 16.30 -9.47 13.58
CA PHE A 265 15.13 -10.31 13.30
C PHE A 265 15.42 -11.80 13.50
N ASN A 266 16.60 -12.28 13.12
CA ASN A 266 16.98 -13.68 13.37
C ASN A 266 17.01 -13.99 14.87
N ASP A 267 17.72 -13.18 15.68
CA ASP A 267 17.80 -13.38 17.15
C ASP A 267 16.41 -13.27 17.82
N PHE A 268 15.58 -12.35 17.36
CA PHE A 268 14.21 -12.15 17.86
C PHE A 268 13.30 -13.33 17.54
N ILE A 269 13.27 -13.78 16.27
CA ILE A 269 12.40 -14.86 15.81
C ILE A 269 12.77 -16.19 16.47
N GLU A 270 14.06 -16.50 16.61
CA GLU A 270 14.53 -17.70 17.30
C GLU A 270 14.01 -17.80 18.74
N ARG A 271 13.83 -16.66 19.43
CA ARG A 271 13.36 -16.58 20.81
C ARG A 271 11.82 -16.58 20.94
N THR A 272 11.10 -16.38 19.84
CA THR A 272 9.63 -16.24 19.81
C THR A 272 8.92 -17.28 18.96
N THR A 273 9.61 -18.35 18.57
CA THR A 273 9.11 -19.40 17.67
C THR A 273 7.80 -20.07 18.10
N LYS A 274 7.49 -20.06 19.41
CA LYS A 274 6.28 -20.69 19.98
C LYS A 274 5.17 -19.70 20.35
N THR A 275 5.45 -18.40 20.31
CA THR A 275 4.56 -17.37 20.86
C THR A 275 4.09 -16.37 19.83
N LEU A 276 4.92 -16.05 18.84
CA LEU A 276 4.61 -15.08 17.81
C LEU A 276 3.87 -15.74 16.63
N GLN A 277 2.75 -15.15 16.21
CA GLN A 277 1.99 -15.61 15.05
C GLN A 277 2.31 -14.81 13.80
N VAL A 278 2.65 -13.53 13.94
CA VAL A 278 2.92 -12.65 12.81
C VAL A 278 4.19 -11.83 13.05
N VAL A 279 5.12 -11.92 12.12
CA VAL A 279 6.30 -11.05 12.06
C VAL A 279 5.99 -9.88 11.14
N THR A 280 5.98 -8.67 11.71
CA THR A 280 5.69 -7.44 10.96
C THR A 280 6.97 -6.65 10.67
N HIS A 281 7.06 -6.09 9.46
CA HIS A 281 8.14 -5.16 9.10
C HIS A 281 7.62 -3.96 8.31
N HIS A 282 8.44 -2.89 8.25
CA HIS A 282 8.09 -1.61 7.61
C HIS A 282 8.94 -1.33 6.38
N ILE A 283 8.37 -0.64 5.37
CA ILE A 283 9.04 -0.33 4.10
C ILE A 283 8.87 1.15 3.75
N TYR A 284 10.02 1.84 3.58
CA TYR A 284 10.12 3.22 3.11
C TYR A 284 11.31 3.36 2.14
N ASN A 285 11.34 2.52 1.13
CA ASN A 285 12.47 2.30 0.24
C ASN A 285 12.76 3.44 -0.75
N LEU A 286 11.84 4.41 -0.93
CA LEU A 286 12.09 5.57 -1.79
C LEU A 286 12.87 6.68 -1.10
N GLY A 287 12.96 6.66 0.25
CA GLY A 287 13.67 7.68 1.03
C GLY A 287 12.77 8.82 1.52
N PRO A 288 13.33 10.02 1.79
CA PRO A 288 12.58 11.13 2.38
C PRO A 288 11.59 11.76 1.39
N GLY A 289 10.45 12.25 1.89
CA GLY A 289 9.43 12.92 1.08
C GLY A 289 9.90 14.21 0.39
N VAL A 290 11.05 14.78 0.79
CA VAL A 290 11.66 15.94 0.11
C VAL A 290 12.57 15.58 -1.06
N ASP A 291 12.83 14.31 -1.30
CA ASP A 291 13.71 13.89 -2.40
C ASP A 291 13.07 14.25 -3.75
N ASP A 292 13.76 15.07 -4.51
CA ASP A 292 13.30 15.55 -5.83
C ASP A 292 13.27 14.44 -6.89
N HIS A 293 13.96 13.31 -6.64
CA HIS A 293 14.09 12.17 -7.55
C HIS A 293 13.08 11.03 -7.28
N LEU A 294 12.05 11.26 -6.46
CA LEU A 294 11.07 10.22 -6.13
C LEU A 294 10.39 9.61 -7.36
N ILE A 295 10.01 10.45 -8.35
CA ILE A 295 9.36 9.97 -9.57
C ILE A 295 10.32 9.11 -10.39
N GLU A 296 11.57 9.52 -10.52
CA GLU A 296 12.61 8.77 -11.24
C GLU A 296 12.82 7.39 -10.58
N LYS A 297 12.90 7.33 -9.24
CA LYS A 297 13.02 6.09 -8.48
C LYS A 297 11.81 5.16 -8.68
N ILE A 298 10.59 5.72 -8.71
CA ILE A 298 9.36 4.96 -8.95
C ILE A 298 9.34 4.36 -10.36
N LEU A 299 9.91 5.06 -11.34
CA LEU A 299 9.93 4.64 -12.75
C LEU A 299 11.18 3.81 -13.12
N ASP A 300 12.10 3.60 -12.19
CA ASP A 300 13.29 2.76 -12.39
C ASP A 300 13.05 1.32 -11.89
N PRO A 301 12.92 0.33 -12.81
CA PRO A 301 12.74 -1.07 -12.42
C PRO A 301 13.86 -1.60 -11.51
N SER A 302 15.11 -1.18 -11.75
CA SER A 302 16.26 -1.66 -10.97
C SER A 302 16.24 -1.11 -9.55
N TYR A 303 15.73 0.11 -9.36
CA TYR A 303 15.53 0.69 -8.04
C TYR A 303 14.44 -0.07 -7.27
N LEU A 304 13.31 -0.37 -7.92
CA LEU A 304 12.21 -1.13 -7.31
C LEU A 304 12.64 -2.56 -6.92
N ASP A 305 13.47 -3.20 -7.74
CA ASP A 305 13.99 -4.55 -7.47
C ASP A 305 14.81 -4.65 -6.18
N GLY A 306 15.38 -3.54 -5.71
CA GLY A 306 16.18 -3.47 -4.49
C GLY A 306 15.42 -3.98 -3.25
N GLU A 307 14.11 -3.79 -3.19
CA GLU A 307 13.29 -4.22 -2.04
C GLU A 307 13.12 -5.75 -1.93
N ALA A 308 13.36 -6.49 -3.00
CA ALA A 308 13.31 -7.95 -3.00
C ALA A 308 14.25 -8.58 -1.95
N GLN A 309 15.34 -7.88 -1.58
CA GLN A 309 16.28 -8.35 -0.56
C GLN A 309 15.64 -8.41 0.84
N THR A 310 14.83 -7.42 1.19
CA THR A 310 14.07 -7.39 2.46
C THR A 310 13.11 -8.58 2.54
N PHE A 311 12.30 -8.79 1.51
CA PHE A 311 11.34 -9.90 1.49
C PHE A 311 12.01 -11.26 1.49
N SER A 312 13.05 -11.46 0.67
CA SER A 312 13.77 -12.73 0.60
C SER A 312 14.54 -13.03 1.90
N GLY A 313 15.12 -12.00 2.52
CA GLY A 313 15.83 -12.11 3.80
C GLY A 313 14.88 -12.58 4.91
N LEU A 314 13.73 -11.92 5.08
CA LEU A 314 12.74 -12.29 6.08
C LEU A 314 12.18 -13.70 5.83
N LYS A 315 11.81 -14.03 4.58
CA LYS A 315 11.35 -15.38 4.19
C LYS A 315 12.40 -16.44 4.53
N GLY A 316 13.68 -16.15 4.30
CA GLY A 316 14.79 -17.03 4.64
C GLY A 316 14.90 -17.31 6.14
N ILE A 317 14.82 -16.27 6.97
CA ILE A 317 14.84 -16.37 8.44
C ILE A 317 13.63 -17.17 8.96
N LEU A 318 12.41 -16.85 8.52
CA LEU A 318 11.22 -17.60 8.92
C LEU A 318 11.33 -19.09 8.59
N LYS A 319 11.83 -19.41 7.40
CA LYS A 319 12.04 -20.81 7.00
C LYS A 319 13.11 -21.53 7.84
N SER A 320 14.22 -20.86 8.13
CA SER A 320 15.34 -21.48 8.86
C SER A 320 15.07 -21.64 10.35
N SER A 321 14.31 -20.74 10.98
CA SER A 321 13.95 -20.78 12.40
C SER A 321 12.94 -21.88 12.75
N GLY A 322 12.24 -22.43 11.75
CA GLY A 322 11.20 -23.43 11.97
C GLY A 322 9.95 -22.91 12.70
N THR A 323 9.78 -21.58 12.76
CA THR A 323 8.56 -20.96 13.31
C THR A 323 7.35 -21.19 12.40
N SER A 324 6.15 -21.18 12.98
CA SER A 324 4.89 -21.13 12.23
C SER A 324 4.43 -19.68 11.95
N ALA A 325 5.16 -18.67 12.43
CA ALA A 325 4.83 -17.28 12.20
C ALA A 325 4.91 -16.92 10.70
N VAL A 326 4.03 -16.02 10.30
CA VAL A 326 3.94 -15.52 8.91
C VAL A 326 4.42 -14.07 8.82
N ALA A 327 4.88 -13.66 7.62
CA ALA A 327 5.33 -12.29 7.38
C ALA A 327 4.17 -11.38 6.96
N TRP A 328 4.08 -10.17 7.57
CA TRP A 328 3.25 -9.07 7.10
C TRP A 328 4.10 -7.81 6.90
N VAL A 329 3.76 -7.02 5.90
CA VAL A 329 4.17 -5.62 5.88
C VAL A 329 3.21 -4.86 6.78
N GLY A 330 3.68 -4.47 7.97
CA GLY A 330 2.89 -3.77 8.98
C GLY A 330 2.66 -2.30 8.65
N GLU A 331 3.60 -1.68 7.92
CA GLU A 331 3.51 -0.29 7.49
C GLU A 331 4.39 -0.02 6.27
N ALA A 332 3.85 0.62 5.25
CA ALA A 332 4.64 1.00 4.07
C ALA A 332 4.04 2.19 3.31
N ALA A 333 4.88 3.17 2.98
CA ALA A 333 4.49 4.32 2.15
C ALA A 333 5.56 4.75 1.14
N GLY A 334 6.59 3.96 0.93
CA GLY A 334 7.70 4.28 0.04
C GLY A 334 8.53 5.49 0.49
N ALA A 335 7.92 6.68 0.56
CA ALA A 335 8.59 7.89 1.02
C ALA A 335 8.17 8.25 2.46
N TYR A 336 9.14 8.37 3.38
CA TYR A 336 8.89 8.67 4.79
C TYR A 336 8.69 10.18 5.08
N ASN A 337 8.35 10.52 6.33
CA ASN A 337 8.00 11.85 6.80
C ASN A 337 6.86 12.48 5.98
N SER A 338 5.68 11.87 6.10
CA SER A 338 4.41 12.31 5.48
C SER A 338 4.36 12.26 3.95
N GLY A 339 5.35 11.67 3.28
CA GLY A 339 5.40 11.60 1.82
C GLY A 339 5.59 12.97 1.14
N ARG A 340 5.27 13.06 -0.15
CA ARG A 340 5.40 14.28 -0.96
C ARG A 340 4.10 14.59 -1.68
N ASN A 341 3.58 15.81 -1.49
CA ASN A 341 2.41 16.29 -2.24
C ASN A 341 2.69 16.29 -3.75
N LEU A 342 1.71 15.95 -4.56
CA LEU A 342 1.79 15.78 -6.02
C LEU A 342 2.77 14.68 -6.49
N VAL A 343 3.18 13.78 -5.59
CA VAL A 343 3.88 12.55 -5.92
C VAL A 343 3.19 11.36 -5.24
N THR A 344 3.23 11.31 -3.89
CA THR A 344 2.72 10.15 -3.13
C THR A 344 1.20 10.09 -2.99
N ASN A 345 0.49 11.11 -3.46
CA ASN A 345 -0.98 11.19 -3.54
C ASN A 345 -1.52 11.27 -4.97
N THR A 346 -0.70 10.88 -5.97
CA THR A 346 -1.05 10.99 -7.39
C THR A 346 -0.86 9.67 -8.13
N PHE A 347 -1.24 9.62 -9.41
CA PHE A 347 -1.22 8.41 -10.21
C PHE A 347 0.14 7.71 -10.26
N VAL A 348 1.25 8.46 -10.34
CA VAL A 348 2.60 7.87 -10.41
C VAL A 348 2.89 6.95 -9.24
N PHE A 349 2.32 7.23 -8.06
CA PHE A 349 2.57 6.42 -6.88
C PHE A 349 1.90 5.04 -6.96
N SER A 350 0.87 4.88 -7.79
CA SER A 350 0.24 3.58 -8.03
C SER A 350 1.17 2.57 -8.71
N PHE A 351 2.20 3.03 -9.43
CA PHE A 351 3.25 2.14 -9.96
C PHE A 351 4.02 1.49 -8.82
N TRP A 352 4.53 2.30 -7.89
CA TRP A 352 5.23 1.81 -6.70
C TRP A 352 4.32 0.89 -5.87
N TYR A 353 3.09 1.33 -5.58
CA TYR A 353 2.20 0.59 -4.69
C TYR A 353 1.81 -0.79 -5.24
N LEU A 354 1.41 -0.87 -6.51
CA LEU A 354 1.04 -2.14 -7.14
C LEU A 354 2.25 -3.05 -7.35
N ASP A 355 3.43 -2.50 -7.63
CA ASP A 355 4.67 -3.26 -7.69
C ASP A 355 5.02 -3.87 -6.32
N GLN A 356 4.88 -3.10 -5.24
CA GLN A 356 5.09 -3.59 -3.88
C GLN A 356 4.11 -4.71 -3.50
N LEU A 357 2.82 -4.58 -3.85
CA LEU A 357 1.84 -5.65 -3.64
C LEU A 357 2.22 -6.92 -4.43
N GLY A 358 2.61 -6.77 -5.69
CA GLY A 358 3.05 -7.87 -6.53
C GLY A 358 4.31 -8.54 -5.99
N MET A 359 5.34 -7.76 -5.71
CA MET A 359 6.61 -8.29 -5.21
C MET A 359 6.43 -9.00 -3.87
N SER A 360 5.83 -8.34 -2.87
CA SER A 360 5.65 -8.92 -1.53
C SER A 360 4.86 -10.22 -1.56
N SER A 361 3.82 -10.31 -2.41
CA SER A 361 3.03 -11.53 -2.56
C SER A 361 3.86 -12.73 -3.05
N THR A 362 4.85 -12.51 -3.95
CA THR A 362 5.72 -13.59 -4.45
C THR A 362 6.66 -14.15 -3.38
N TYR A 363 6.91 -13.38 -2.33
CA TYR A 363 7.72 -13.81 -1.19
C TYR A 363 6.89 -14.35 -0.01
N ASP A 364 5.62 -14.65 -0.23
CA ASP A 364 4.71 -15.24 0.78
C ASP A 364 4.33 -14.29 1.92
N THR A 365 4.38 -12.99 1.67
CA THR A 365 3.79 -11.98 2.57
C THR A 365 2.28 -12.16 2.60
N LYS A 366 1.69 -12.28 3.79
CA LYS A 366 0.26 -12.59 3.94
C LYS A 366 -0.63 -11.35 3.89
N THR A 367 -0.13 -10.21 4.36
CA THR A 367 -0.88 -8.94 4.45
C THR A 367 0.07 -7.77 4.19
N TYR A 368 -0.44 -6.72 3.52
CA TYR A 368 0.32 -5.51 3.21
C TYR A 368 -0.45 -4.26 3.67
N CYS A 369 0.04 -3.61 4.75
CA CYS A 369 -0.57 -2.42 5.32
C CYS A 369 0.03 -1.15 4.72
N ARG A 370 -0.76 -0.45 3.91
CA ARG A 370 -0.41 0.83 3.30
C ARG A 370 -0.50 1.96 4.32
N GLN A 371 0.58 2.67 4.54
CA GLN A 371 0.60 3.93 5.29
C GLN A 371 0.15 5.04 4.33
N THR A 372 -1.03 5.57 4.48
CA THR A 372 -2.05 5.36 5.51
C THR A 372 -3.45 5.35 4.87
N LEU A 373 -4.48 4.96 5.58
CA LEU A 373 -5.85 5.10 5.10
C LEU A 373 -6.18 6.58 4.82
N ILE A 374 -5.81 7.47 5.78
CA ILE A 374 -6.03 8.91 5.68
C ILE A 374 -4.97 9.65 6.52
N GLY A 375 -4.41 10.72 5.99
CA GLY A 375 -3.36 11.51 6.63
C GLY A 375 -2.06 11.56 5.84
N GLY A 376 -1.23 12.57 6.11
CA GLY A 376 -0.03 12.84 5.31
C GLY A 376 -0.34 13.12 3.84
N ASN A 377 0.70 13.15 3.01
CA ASN A 377 0.58 13.27 1.56
C ASN A 377 0.54 11.89 0.86
N TYR A 378 0.44 10.79 1.60
CA TYR A 378 0.42 9.43 1.07
C TYR A 378 -0.86 8.66 1.44
N GLY A 379 -1.86 9.33 2.00
CA GLY A 379 -3.12 8.69 2.35
C GLY A 379 -3.84 8.09 1.13
N LEU A 380 -4.49 6.94 1.31
CA LEU A 380 -5.42 6.40 0.32
C LEU A 380 -6.59 7.37 0.11
N LEU A 381 -6.97 8.08 1.17
CA LEU A 381 -7.95 9.17 1.16
C LEU A 381 -7.25 10.50 1.46
N ASP A 382 -7.72 11.57 0.85
CA ASP A 382 -7.28 12.93 1.11
C ASP A 382 -7.70 13.38 2.52
N ALA A 383 -6.76 13.89 3.32
CA ALA A 383 -6.97 14.23 4.71
C ALA A 383 -8.00 15.35 4.96
N SER A 384 -8.26 16.20 3.96
CA SER A 384 -9.19 17.34 4.06
C SER A 384 -10.57 17.04 3.51
N THR A 385 -10.65 16.31 2.41
CA THR A 385 -11.89 16.04 1.67
C THR A 385 -12.43 14.64 1.89
N PHE A 386 -11.62 13.70 2.40
CA PHE A 386 -11.89 12.27 2.50
C PHE A 386 -12.05 11.58 1.14
N LEU A 387 -11.87 12.29 0.03
CA LEU A 387 -11.99 11.70 -1.30
C LEU A 387 -10.83 10.75 -1.60
N PRO A 388 -11.09 9.68 -2.37
CA PRO A 388 -10.06 8.74 -2.79
C PRO A 388 -8.95 9.38 -3.63
N ASN A 389 -7.70 9.10 -3.28
CA ASN A 389 -6.54 9.29 -4.15
C ASN A 389 -6.38 8.08 -5.10
N PRO A 390 -5.54 8.16 -6.15
CA PRO A 390 -5.35 7.07 -7.13
C PRO A 390 -5.05 5.70 -6.51
N ASP A 391 -4.20 5.64 -5.49
CA ASP A 391 -3.85 4.38 -4.81
C ASP A 391 -5.03 3.65 -4.17
N TYR A 392 -6.06 4.37 -3.77
CA TYR A 392 -7.28 3.76 -3.27
C TYR A 392 -7.95 2.88 -4.34
N TYR A 393 -8.01 3.35 -5.59
CA TYR A 393 -8.58 2.58 -6.69
C TYR A 393 -7.67 1.41 -7.09
N SER A 394 -6.36 1.59 -7.02
CA SER A 394 -5.38 0.52 -7.19
C SER A 394 -5.60 -0.60 -6.17
N ALA A 395 -5.79 -0.24 -4.90
CA ALA A 395 -6.09 -1.17 -3.82
C ALA A 395 -7.42 -1.92 -4.03
N ILE A 396 -8.47 -1.21 -4.44
CA ILE A 396 -9.80 -1.81 -4.72
C ILE A 396 -9.74 -2.80 -5.89
N LEU A 397 -9.02 -2.46 -6.98
CA LEU A 397 -8.85 -3.36 -8.11
C LEU A 397 -8.06 -4.61 -7.72
N TRP A 398 -6.94 -4.44 -7.03
CA TRP A 398 -6.19 -5.58 -6.48
C TRP A 398 -7.10 -6.47 -5.63
N HIS A 399 -7.77 -5.89 -4.65
CA HIS A 399 -8.64 -6.63 -3.72
C HIS A 399 -9.76 -7.40 -4.42
N ARG A 400 -10.28 -6.89 -5.53
CA ARG A 400 -11.40 -7.51 -6.26
C ARG A 400 -10.96 -8.55 -7.28
N LEU A 401 -9.77 -8.41 -7.86
CA LEU A 401 -9.32 -9.17 -9.03
C LEU A 401 -8.27 -10.23 -8.68
N MET A 402 -7.28 -9.89 -7.82
CA MET A 402 -6.20 -10.79 -7.44
C MET A 402 -6.67 -11.73 -6.33
N GLY A 403 -6.64 -13.03 -6.59
CA GLY A 403 -6.93 -14.04 -5.57
C GLY A 403 -5.74 -14.31 -4.66
N SER A 404 -5.92 -15.12 -3.63
CA SER A 404 -4.88 -15.41 -2.63
C SER A 404 -3.75 -16.32 -3.15
N THR A 405 -4.00 -17.12 -4.19
CA THR A 405 -3.00 -18.05 -4.75
C THR A 405 -2.10 -17.33 -5.74
N VAL A 406 -0.79 -17.25 -5.44
CA VAL A 406 0.23 -16.53 -6.21
C VAL A 406 0.93 -17.48 -7.18
N LEU A 407 1.06 -17.05 -8.43
CA LEU A 407 1.69 -17.83 -9.51
C LEU A 407 3.06 -17.25 -9.89
N SER A 408 3.99 -18.13 -10.28
CA SER A 408 5.27 -17.67 -10.83
C SER A 408 5.07 -17.02 -12.19
N THR A 409 5.55 -15.79 -12.35
CA THR A 409 5.44 -15.02 -13.59
C THR A 409 6.82 -14.53 -14.01
N LYS A 410 7.19 -14.81 -15.27
CA LYS A 410 8.40 -14.27 -15.89
C LYS A 410 8.00 -13.41 -17.08
N PHE A 411 8.62 -12.25 -17.21
CA PHE A 411 8.39 -11.37 -18.35
C PHE A 411 9.65 -11.28 -19.21
N SER A 412 9.49 -11.26 -20.54
CA SER A 412 10.56 -11.05 -21.50
C SER A 412 10.13 -10.04 -22.57
N GLY A 413 11.09 -9.33 -23.16
CA GLY A 413 10.89 -8.30 -24.18
C GLY A 413 11.39 -6.93 -23.75
N THR A 414 11.12 -6.52 -22.53
CA THR A 414 11.65 -5.27 -21.95
C THR A 414 11.72 -5.36 -20.43
N ASN A 415 12.65 -4.63 -19.81
CA ASN A 415 12.77 -4.56 -18.34
C ASN A 415 11.79 -3.54 -17.72
N ASN A 416 11.14 -2.70 -18.52
CA ASN A 416 10.24 -1.65 -18.05
C ASN A 416 8.82 -2.16 -17.74
N ILE A 417 8.54 -3.44 -17.95
CA ILE A 417 7.27 -4.07 -17.53
C ILE A 417 7.47 -4.83 -16.22
N ARG A 418 6.63 -4.50 -15.23
CA ARG A 418 6.45 -5.31 -14.04
C ARG A 418 5.26 -6.24 -14.27
N ALA A 419 5.40 -7.53 -13.95
CA ALA A 419 4.37 -8.53 -14.25
C ALA A 419 4.16 -9.47 -13.05
N TYR A 420 2.91 -9.58 -12.60
CA TYR A 420 2.51 -10.42 -11.46
C TYR A 420 1.23 -11.16 -11.79
N SER A 421 1.10 -12.44 -11.42
CA SER A 421 -0.12 -13.20 -11.66
C SER A 421 -0.57 -13.97 -10.42
N HIS A 422 -1.87 -13.98 -10.23
CA HIS A 422 -2.58 -14.76 -9.22
C HIS A 422 -3.71 -15.56 -9.86
N CYS A 423 -4.20 -16.57 -9.18
CA CYS A 423 -5.52 -17.10 -9.51
C CYS A 423 -6.54 -15.98 -9.39
N SER A 424 -7.50 -15.90 -10.31
CA SER A 424 -8.55 -14.87 -10.25
C SER A 424 -9.43 -15.05 -9.03
N LYS A 425 -9.80 -13.96 -8.36
CA LYS A 425 -10.55 -14.04 -7.09
C LYS A 425 -11.97 -14.58 -7.26
N LYS A 426 -12.63 -14.31 -8.37
CA LYS A 426 -14.06 -14.65 -8.58
C LYS A 426 -14.38 -15.37 -9.88
N SER A 427 -13.59 -15.19 -10.94
CA SER A 427 -13.96 -15.62 -12.28
C SER A 427 -13.40 -16.99 -12.70
N GLY A 428 -12.62 -17.64 -11.82
CA GLY A 428 -11.76 -18.75 -12.24
C GLY A 428 -10.61 -18.25 -13.14
N GLY A 429 -9.69 -19.14 -13.54
CA GLY A 429 -8.54 -18.77 -14.37
C GLY A 429 -7.51 -17.89 -13.63
N VAL A 430 -6.86 -17.00 -14.36
CA VAL A 430 -5.72 -16.18 -13.90
C VAL A 430 -6.00 -14.70 -14.08
N THR A 431 -5.60 -13.90 -13.10
CA THR A 431 -5.48 -12.44 -13.21
C THR A 431 -4.01 -12.08 -13.34
N LEU A 432 -3.67 -11.37 -14.42
CA LEU A 432 -2.34 -10.85 -14.70
C LEU A 432 -2.32 -9.33 -14.52
N LEU A 433 -1.43 -8.84 -13.65
CA LEU A 433 -1.11 -7.41 -13.50
C LEU A 433 0.12 -7.10 -14.33
N LEU A 434 0.04 -6.06 -15.15
CA LEU A 434 1.14 -5.52 -15.94
C LEU A 434 1.27 -4.02 -15.64
N ILE A 435 2.48 -3.56 -15.33
CA ILE A 435 2.79 -2.15 -15.06
C ILE A 435 3.86 -1.72 -16.06
N ASN A 436 3.56 -0.73 -16.90
CA ASN A 436 4.52 -0.17 -17.85
C ASN A 436 5.12 1.12 -17.31
N LEU A 437 6.39 1.07 -16.94
CA LEU A 437 7.17 2.19 -16.41
C LEU A 437 7.83 3.06 -17.51
N ASP A 438 7.66 2.68 -18.79
CA ASP A 438 8.21 3.44 -19.93
C ASP A 438 7.18 4.43 -20.48
N GLY A 439 7.60 5.69 -20.66
CA GLY A 439 6.75 6.76 -21.18
C GLY A 439 6.63 6.81 -22.70
N ASN A 440 7.43 6.04 -23.44
CA ASN A 440 7.54 6.15 -24.89
C ASN A 440 7.16 4.86 -25.64
N THR A 441 6.98 3.75 -24.91
CA THR A 441 6.84 2.43 -25.51
C THR A 441 5.50 1.78 -25.16
N THR A 442 4.72 1.41 -26.16
CA THR A 442 3.59 0.48 -26.01
C THR A 442 4.13 -0.93 -26.10
N VAL A 443 3.78 -1.78 -25.14
CA VAL A 443 4.19 -3.18 -25.13
C VAL A 443 3.02 -4.09 -25.51
N GLN A 444 3.17 -4.89 -26.56
CA GLN A 444 2.21 -5.91 -26.99
C GLN A 444 2.58 -7.22 -26.33
N VAL A 445 1.79 -7.64 -25.34
CA VAL A 445 2.10 -8.78 -24.47
C VAL A 445 1.36 -10.02 -24.92
N GLN A 446 2.11 -11.08 -25.25
CA GLN A 446 1.60 -12.44 -25.40
C GLN A 446 1.64 -13.14 -24.03
N VAL A 447 0.57 -13.85 -23.69
CA VAL A 447 0.52 -14.64 -22.45
C VAL A 447 0.68 -16.12 -22.80
N SER A 448 1.58 -16.81 -22.08
CA SER A 448 1.82 -18.24 -22.25
C SER A 448 1.91 -18.96 -20.91
N THR A 449 1.65 -20.26 -20.90
CA THR A 449 1.79 -21.13 -19.72
C THR A 449 2.91 -22.15 -19.92
N GLU A 450 3.63 -22.45 -18.85
CA GLU A 450 4.51 -23.63 -18.81
C GLU A 450 3.64 -24.86 -18.58
N ASP A 451 3.36 -25.65 -19.64
CA ASP A 451 2.72 -26.96 -19.51
C ASP A 451 3.77 -28.04 -19.24
N VAL A 452 3.72 -28.64 -18.06
CA VAL A 452 4.47 -29.86 -17.72
C VAL A 452 3.72 -31.11 -18.20
N SER A 453 3.29 -31.15 -19.46
CA SER A 453 2.70 -32.33 -20.05
C SER A 453 3.55 -32.90 -21.19
N SER A 454 4.77 -33.35 -20.89
CA SER A 454 5.48 -34.28 -21.76
C SER A 454 6.68 -34.98 -21.08
N ASN A 455 6.48 -35.61 -19.92
CA ASN A 455 7.39 -36.66 -19.47
C ASN A 455 6.61 -37.92 -19.11
N GLY A 456 6.18 -38.61 -20.14
CA GLY A 456 5.52 -39.92 -20.08
C GLY A 456 5.75 -40.73 -21.33
N ALA A 457 6.99 -40.85 -21.80
CA ALA A 457 7.38 -41.94 -22.72
C ALA A 457 8.85 -42.27 -22.54
N LEU A 458 9.09 -43.42 -21.95
CA LEU A 458 10.38 -44.13 -21.95
C LEU A 458 10.89 -44.30 -23.36
N GLY A 459 12.19 -44.04 -23.58
CA GLY A 459 12.92 -44.73 -24.62
C GLY A 459 13.84 -43.90 -25.49
N LEU A 460 15.14 -44.16 -25.26
CA LEU A 460 16.28 -44.07 -26.16
C LEU A 460 16.99 -42.72 -26.35
N GLN A 461 18.20 -42.71 -25.85
CA GLN A 461 19.26 -41.72 -26.05
C GLN A 461 19.51 -41.44 -27.53
N GLN A 462 19.52 -40.16 -27.90
CA GLN A 462 20.41 -39.65 -28.93
C GLN A 462 20.95 -38.28 -28.47
N GLU A 463 22.26 -38.22 -28.42
CA GLU A 463 23.01 -37.02 -28.10
C GLU A 463 22.79 -35.91 -29.11
N GLY A 464 22.67 -34.68 -28.63
CA GLY A 464 22.96 -33.47 -29.43
C GLY A 464 21.79 -32.70 -29.97
N GLN A 465 20.88 -32.19 -29.13
CA GLN A 465 20.11 -30.98 -29.43
C GLN A 465 19.62 -30.30 -28.14
N SER A 466 19.88 -28.98 -28.05
CA SER A 466 19.36 -28.08 -27.03
C SER A 466 17.84 -28.23 -26.83
N PRO A 467 17.32 -28.24 -25.60
CA PRO A 467 15.89 -28.41 -25.37
C PRO A 467 15.11 -27.19 -25.93
N ARG A 468 14.43 -27.40 -27.03
CA ARG A 468 13.41 -26.46 -27.50
C ARG A 468 12.19 -26.60 -26.60
N THR A 469 11.97 -25.64 -25.76
CA THR A 469 10.71 -25.46 -25.01
C THR A 469 9.58 -25.33 -26.03
N LYS A 470 8.66 -26.27 -26.08
CA LYS A 470 7.45 -26.16 -26.92
C LYS A 470 6.50 -25.22 -26.20
N PHE A 471 6.35 -24.03 -26.72
CA PHE A 471 5.30 -23.10 -26.34
C PHE A 471 3.97 -23.57 -26.95
N THR A 472 3.03 -23.89 -26.09
CA THR A 472 1.66 -24.15 -26.56
C THR A 472 0.92 -22.82 -26.62
N LYS A 473 0.77 -22.27 -27.82
CA LYS A 473 -0.15 -21.17 -28.08
C LYS A 473 -1.53 -21.68 -27.70
N VAL A 474 -2.28 -20.93 -26.87
CA VAL A 474 -3.68 -21.26 -26.59
C VAL A 474 -4.45 -21.22 -27.92
N THR A 475 -4.56 -22.37 -28.59
CA THR A 475 -5.33 -22.51 -29.81
C THR A 475 -6.69 -23.12 -29.49
N SER A 476 -7.71 -22.38 -29.84
CA SER A 476 -9.13 -22.66 -29.75
C SER A 476 -9.51 -24.05 -30.34
N GLY A 477 -10.02 -24.91 -29.48
CA GLY A 477 -10.95 -25.95 -29.91
C GLY A 477 -12.34 -25.33 -30.06
N LYS A 478 -12.99 -25.57 -31.20
CA LYS A 478 -14.36 -25.09 -31.52
C LYS A 478 -15.34 -25.40 -30.40
N THR A 479 -15.85 -24.37 -29.68
CA THR A 479 -17.23 -24.33 -29.16
C THR A 479 -17.51 -23.00 -28.44
N THR A 480 -18.65 -22.39 -28.73
CA THR A 480 -19.39 -21.28 -28.08
C THR A 480 -18.61 -20.00 -27.74
N THR A 481 -19.17 -18.87 -28.10
CA THR A 481 -18.60 -17.50 -28.01
C THR A 481 -18.25 -17.01 -26.60
N GLU A 482 -18.65 -17.69 -25.55
CA GLU A 482 -18.40 -17.27 -24.14
C GLU A 482 -17.02 -17.65 -23.58
N GLY A 483 -16.22 -18.47 -24.25
CA GLY A 483 -14.89 -18.92 -23.79
C GLY A 483 -13.68 -18.22 -24.41
N HIS A 484 -13.88 -17.19 -25.25
CA HIS A 484 -12.81 -16.66 -26.11
C HIS A 484 -12.40 -15.21 -25.78
N ALA A 485 -12.85 -14.65 -24.68
CA ALA A 485 -12.53 -13.29 -24.29
C ALA A 485 -11.87 -13.24 -22.91
N ARG A 486 -11.05 -12.22 -22.69
CA ARG A 486 -10.53 -11.79 -21.40
C ARG A 486 -11.12 -10.43 -21.04
N GLU A 487 -11.11 -10.11 -19.77
CA GLU A 487 -11.51 -8.81 -19.24
C GLU A 487 -10.28 -7.95 -18.93
N GLU A 488 -10.24 -6.73 -19.45
CA GLU A 488 -9.14 -5.81 -19.26
C GLU A 488 -9.57 -4.54 -18.51
N TYR A 489 -8.74 -4.13 -17.56
CA TYR A 489 -8.89 -2.93 -16.71
C TYR A 489 -7.66 -2.06 -16.89
N HIS A 490 -7.74 -1.05 -17.76
CA HIS A 490 -6.64 -0.14 -18.05
C HIS A 490 -6.70 1.08 -17.14
N LEU A 491 -5.67 1.29 -16.32
CA LEU A 491 -5.51 2.47 -15.49
C LEU A 491 -4.51 3.43 -16.12
N THR A 492 -4.92 4.69 -16.25
CA THR A 492 -4.08 5.77 -16.78
C THR A 492 -4.28 7.05 -15.97
N ALA A 493 -3.28 7.93 -15.99
CA ALA A 493 -3.41 9.27 -15.46
C ALA A 493 -4.32 10.14 -16.35
N LYS A 494 -5.10 11.04 -15.74
CA LYS A 494 -5.85 12.03 -16.52
C LYS A 494 -4.89 12.90 -17.31
N ASP A 495 -5.18 13.09 -18.60
CA ASP A 495 -4.41 13.89 -19.56
C ASP A 495 -2.93 13.46 -19.69
N GLY A 496 -2.61 12.19 -19.36
CA GLY A 496 -1.24 11.68 -19.36
C GLY A 496 -0.34 12.25 -18.26
N ASN A 497 -0.86 13.09 -17.38
CA ASN A 497 -0.09 13.71 -16.30
C ASN A 497 0.08 12.76 -15.11
N LEU A 498 1.28 12.20 -14.94
CA LEU A 498 1.60 11.27 -13.85
C LEU A 498 1.34 11.84 -12.45
N GLN A 499 1.43 13.17 -12.28
CA GLN A 499 1.14 13.87 -11.04
C GLN A 499 -0.34 14.25 -10.88
N SER A 500 -1.22 13.69 -11.73
CA SER A 500 -2.67 13.87 -11.58
C SER A 500 -3.20 13.08 -10.38
N ARG A 501 -4.05 13.73 -9.58
CA ARG A 501 -4.85 13.06 -8.53
C ARG A 501 -6.09 12.37 -9.09
N THR A 502 -6.31 12.45 -10.40
CA THR A 502 -7.42 11.80 -11.10
C THR A 502 -6.91 10.62 -11.91
N MET A 503 -7.43 9.45 -11.62
CA MET A 503 -7.18 8.20 -12.34
C MET A 503 -8.33 7.90 -13.30
N LEU A 504 -8.00 7.34 -14.46
CA LEU A 504 -8.97 6.84 -15.43
C LEU A 504 -8.95 5.30 -15.44
N LEU A 505 -10.13 4.71 -15.55
CA LEU A 505 -10.31 3.29 -15.85
C LEU A 505 -10.95 3.16 -17.25
N ASN A 506 -10.27 2.50 -18.17
CA ASN A 506 -10.73 2.34 -19.54
C ASN A 506 -11.13 3.69 -20.20
N GLY A 507 -10.36 4.75 -19.92
CA GLY A 507 -10.61 6.12 -20.40
C GLY A 507 -11.70 6.90 -19.67
N LYS A 508 -12.38 6.32 -18.67
CA LYS A 508 -13.40 6.98 -17.85
C LYS A 508 -12.84 7.40 -16.50
N ILE A 509 -13.14 8.62 -16.06
CA ILE A 509 -12.71 9.13 -14.76
C ILE A 509 -13.27 8.24 -13.64
N LEU A 510 -12.37 7.77 -12.75
CA LEU A 510 -12.75 7.15 -11.49
C LEU A 510 -13.03 8.24 -10.46
N SER A 511 -14.27 8.31 -10.02
CA SER A 511 -14.70 9.17 -8.91
C SER A 511 -15.72 8.44 -8.06
N PRO A 512 -15.77 8.69 -6.73
CA PRO A 512 -16.76 8.04 -5.89
C PRO A 512 -18.17 8.58 -6.16
N ASN A 513 -19.17 7.72 -6.00
CA ASN A 513 -20.55 8.15 -5.96
C ASN A 513 -20.83 8.71 -4.54
N LEU A 514 -21.12 10.00 -4.46
CA LEU A 514 -21.44 10.65 -3.18
C LEU A 514 -22.95 10.55 -2.85
N ASP A 515 -23.75 10.08 -3.79
CA ASP A 515 -25.16 9.77 -3.57
C ASP A 515 -25.28 8.49 -2.74
N SER A 516 -25.84 8.61 -1.53
CA SER A 516 -25.99 7.49 -0.59
C SER A 516 -26.91 6.37 -1.08
N SER A 517 -27.72 6.60 -2.12
CA SER A 517 -28.56 5.59 -2.77
C SER A 517 -27.77 4.66 -3.69
N ARG A 518 -26.52 4.98 -4.02
CA ARG A 518 -25.64 4.23 -4.92
C ARG A 518 -24.45 3.63 -4.19
N LYS A 519 -23.85 2.60 -4.80
CA LYS A 519 -22.56 2.08 -4.31
C LYS A 519 -21.52 3.18 -4.38
N PHE A 520 -20.73 3.36 -3.30
CA PHE A 520 -19.68 4.37 -3.20
C PHE A 520 -18.67 4.29 -4.35
N ILE A 521 -18.17 3.09 -4.62
CA ILE A 521 -17.30 2.86 -5.78
C ILE A 521 -18.18 2.66 -7.02
N PRO A 522 -17.95 3.43 -8.09
CA PRO A 522 -18.65 3.25 -9.37
C PRO A 522 -18.40 1.84 -9.90
N SER A 523 -19.22 1.42 -10.86
CA SER A 523 -18.98 0.15 -11.54
C SER A 523 -17.60 0.19 -12.20
N LEU A 524 -16.75 -0.78 -11.83
CA LEU A 524 -15.42 -0.96 -12.42
C LEU A 524 -15.59 -1.87 -13.64
N GLU A 525 -16.11 -1.28 -14.73
CA GLU A 525 -16.42 -2.03 -15.95
C GLU A 525 -15.15 -2.38 -16.73
N PRO A 526 -14.88 -3.67 -16.97
CA PRO A 526 -13.83 -4.09 -17.87
C PRO A 526 -14.19 -3.80 -19.33
N ILE A 527 -13.19 -3.86 -20.19
CA ILE A 527 -13.40 -4.07 -21.62
C ILE A 527 -13.18 -5.55 -21.93
N SER A 528 -14.06 -6.11 -22.77
CA SER A 528 -13.93 -7.50 -23.23
C SER A 528 -13.10 -7.52 -24.51
N VAL A 529 -11.99 -8.27 -24.48
CA VAL A 529 -11.02 -8.37 -25.60
C VAL A 529 -10.82 -9.83 -25.97
N SER A 530 -10.65 -10.11 -27.26
CA SER A 530 -10.37 -11.45 -27.74
C SER A 530 -9.06 -11.99 -27.15
N LEU A 531 -9.04 -13.28 -26.79
CA LEU A 531 -7.81 -13.96 -26.35
C LEU A 531 -6.76 -14.09 -27.46
N LEU A 532 -7.15 -13.95 -28.73
CA LEU A 532 -6.23 -13.99 -29.86
C LEU A 532 -5.42 -12.71 -30.01
N ASP A 533 -5.94 -11.59 -29.48
CA ASP A 533 -5.26 -10.31 -29.55
C ASP A 533 -4.22 -10.21 -28.44
N PRO A 534 -3.03 -9.60 -28.69
CA PRO A 534 -2.07 -9.33 -27.62
C PRO A 534 -2.66 -8.35 -26.61
N ILE A 535 -2.18 -8.38 -25.36
CA ILE A 535 -2.51 -7.36 -24.36
C ILE A 535 -1.69 -6.11 -24.68
N SER A 536 -2.35 -4.99 -24.96
CA SER A 536 -1.69 -3.73 -25.30
C SER A 536 -1.49 -2.86 -24.07
N VAL A 537 -0.28 -2.84 -23.52
CA VAL A 537 0.08 -2.02 -22.34
C VAL A 537 0.69 -0.70 -22.81
N LYS A 538 -0.06 0.38 -22.69
CA LYS A 538 0.33 1.72 -23.14
C LYS A 538 1.49 2.30 -22.31
N PRO A 539 2.19 3.34 -22.83
CA PRO A 539 3.15 4.08 -22.02
C PRO A 539 2.56 4.55 -20.68
N PHE A 540 3.33 4.46 -19.60
CA PHE A 540 2.94 4.91 -18.27
C PHE A 540 1.53 4.48 -17.86
N SER A 541 1.23 3.19 -18.00
CA SER A 541 -0.09 2.64 -17.65
C SER A 541 0.00 1.35 -16.85
N ILE A 542 -1.12 1.02 -16.21
CA ILE A 542 -1.30 -0.19 -15.44
C ILE A 542 -2.46 -0.98 -16.06
N MET A 543 -2.30 -2.30 -16.16
CA MET A 543 -3.28 -3.19 -16.73
C MET A 543 -3.54 -4.37 -15.79
N PHE A 544 -4.80 -4.62 -15.45
CA PHE A 544 -5.23 -5.91 -14.94
C PHE A 544 -5.95 -6.65 -16.08
N ALA A 545 -5.53 -7.88 -16.37
CA ALA A 545 -6.16 -8.75 -17.35
C ALA A 545 -6.66 -10.02 -16.65
N GLN A 546 -7.98 -10.23 -16.62
CA GLN A 546 -8.59 -11.47 -16.15
C GLN A 546 -8.79 -12.43 -17.35
N ILE A 547 -8.23 -13.62 -17.22
CA ILE A 547 -8.21 -14.64 -18.28
C ILE A 547 -8.93 -15.89 -17.76
N PRO A 548 -10.28 -15.95 -17.84
CA PRO A 548 -11.07 -17.03 -17.22
C PRO A 548 -10.78 -18.41 -17.85
N SER A 549 -10.43 -18.44 -19.13
CA SER A 549 -10.14 -19.69 -19.87
C SER A 549 -8.74 -20.24 -19.59
N MET A 550 -7.88 -19.51 -18.87
CA MET A 550 -6.55 -20.00 -18.49
C MET A 550 -6.67 -20.98 -17.32
N ASN A 551 -6.90 -22.24 -17.66
CA ASN A 551 -7.16 -23.30 -16.69
C ASN A 551 -5.83 -23.92 -16.24
N VAL A 552 -5.26 -23.37 -15.17
CA VAL A 552 -4.00 -23.84 -14.58
C VAL A 552 -4.25 -24.68 -13.31
N THR A 553 -3.39 -25.67 -13.06
CA THR A 553 -3.56 -26.64 -11.98
C THR A 553 -3.59 -25.97 -10.61
N ALA A 554 -2.77 -24.95 -10.40
CA ALA A 554 -2.67 -24.22 -9.13
C ALA A 554 -3.94 -23.43 -8.77
N CYS A 555 -4.87 -23.21 -9.73
CA CYS A 555 -6.10 -22.43 -9.53
C CYS A 555 -7.38 -23.30 -9.49
N LYS A 556 -7.24 -24.62 -9.38
CA LYS A 556 -8.36 -25.58 -9.30
C LYS A 556 -8.84 -25.85 -7.89
#